data_feb7cfd3677a67eeabc3cc1064e33368
#
_entry.id   feb7cfd3677a67eeabc3cc1064e33368
#
_cell.length_a   1.000
_cell.length_b   1.000
_cell.length_c   1.000
_cell.angle_alpha   90.00
_cell.angle_beta   90.00
_cell.angle_gamma   90.00
#
_symmetry.space_group_name_H-M   'P 1'
#
loop_
_entity.id
_entity.type
_entity.pdbx_description
1 polymer ?
#
loop_
_entity_poly.entity_id
_entity_poly.type
_entity_poly.pdbx_seq_one_letter_code
_entity_poly.pdbx_strand_id
1 'polypeptide(L)'
;MRLTRIASLISQFAGVSDKAKYVPRRSLLYVPASNQKMLDKVPHIKADSVVLELEDGVALTSKDKARKMATAALDKLVHEQLSCFELGVRVNSVSSGLLEADIKELCKAGTIPQAFMVPKIDSPEDLAVMYDIFRANYGASRVTDTNTRLVIWIESARAMLDMPRILSSALNLHKNSGFFKLDAVVFGSDDYCADIGATRSAVGTEVMWARQRFVACCKAFQLQAIDSVYIDIQDLDGLKKQSEEGRLWGFTGKQTIHPSQVPVVNDAFSPPGEKVEWATELVHAFSQHQDEGKGAFQFRGQMIDRPLLLQALNIIQLVEKISQN
;
A
#
# COMPACT_ATOMS: atom_id res chain seq x y z
N MET A 1 17.74 -23.85 11.74
CA MET A 1 18.64 -24.04 10.59
C MET A 1 18.00 -23.86 9.22
N ARG A 2 16.70 -24.20 8.98
CA ARG A 2 16.04 -24.05 7.66
C ARG A 2 15.77 -22.60 7.25
N LEU A 3 15.29 -21.74 8.15
CA LEU A 3 14.93 -20.34 7.85
C LEU A 3 16.15 -19.44 7.53
N THR A 4 17.29 -19.67 8.17
CA THR A 4 18.51 -18.89 7.92
C THR A 4 19.09 -19.14 6.52
N ARG A 5 18.93 -20.33 5.97
CA ARG A 5 19.39 -20.67 4.62
C ARG A 5 18.48 -20.09 3.53
N ILE A 6 17.17 -20.05 3.78
CA ILE A 6 16.19 -19.39 2.90
C ILE A 6 16.43 -17.88 2.88
N ALA A 7 16.66 -17.25 4.03
CA ALA A 7 17.00 -15.82 4.11
C ALA A 7 18.30 -15.47 3.35
N SER A 8 19.31 -16.37 3.37
CA SER A 8 20.54 -16.23 2.58
C SER A 8 20.27 -16.32 1.08
N LEU A 9 19.42 -17.24 0.64
CA LEU A 9 19.01 -17.36 -0.77
C LEU A 9 18.21 -16.16 -1.24
N ILE A 10 17.28 -15.67 -0.43
CA ILE A 10 16.55 -14.43 -0.69
C ILE A 10 17.53 -13.27 -0.90
N SER A 11 18.56 -13.13 -0.07
CA SER A 11 19.54 -12.06 -0.21
C SER A 11 20.41 -12.19 -1.45
N GLN A 12 20.65 -13.40 -1.90
CA GLN A 12 21.53 -13.72 -3.03
C GLN A 12 20.83 -13.55 -4.39
N PHE A 13 19.51 -13.78 -4.45
CA PHE A 13 18.74 -13.75 -5.70
C PHE A 13 17.83 -12.54 -5.88
N ALA A 14 17.35 -11.94 -4.79
CA ALA A 14 16.54 -10.73 -4.82
C ALA A 14 17.42 -9.49 -4.91
N GLY A 15 18.30 -9.32 -5.83
CA GLY A 15 19.22 -8.17 -5.96
C GLY A 15 18.96 -7.14 -4.87
N VAL A 16 19.65 -7.27 -3.74
CA VAL A 16 19.34 -6.65 -2.47
C VAL A 16 19.16 -5.16 -2.66
N SER A 17 17.94 -4.75 -2.79
CA SER A 17 17.58 -3.39 -2.51
C SER A 17 17.25 -3.32 -1.03
N ASP A 18 17.84 -2.34 -0.38
CA ASP A 18 17.44 -1.73 0.87
C ASP A 18 16.58 -2.61 1.80
N LYS A 19 17.14 -3.00 2.94
CA LYS A 19 16.44 -3.67 4.05
C LYS A 19 15.39 -2.77 4.72
N ALA A 20 14.78 -1.85 3.98
CA ALA A 20 13.63 -1.11 4.46
C ALA A 20 12.53 -2.12 4.81
N LYS A 21 12.08 -2.07 6.05
CA LYS A 21 11.06 -2.97 6.59
C LYS A 21 9.84 -2.97 5.65
N TYR A 22 9.58 -4.08 4.96
CA TYR A 22 8.36 -4.26 4.17
C TYR A 22 7.15 -4.16 5.10
N VAL A 23 6.17 -3.33 4.77
CA VAL A 23 4.91 -3.20 5.50
C VAL A 23 3.82 -3.87 4.67
N PRO A 24 3.21 -4.98 5.16
CA PRO A 24 2.06 -5.56 4.47
C PRO A 24 0.89 -4.58 4.41
N ARG A 25 0.21 -4.52 3.27
CA ARG A 25 -1.01 -3.71 3.08
C ARG A 25 -2.03 -4.50 2.26
N ARG A 26 -2.37 -5.73 2.71
CA ARG A 26 -3.42 -6.53 2.09
C ARG A 26 -4.75 -5.80 2.16
N SER A 27 -5.09 -5.28 3.33
CA SER A 27 -6.25 -4.41 3.54
C SER A 27 -5.83 -3.03 4.03
N LEU A 28 -6.39 -1.99 3.41
CA LEU A 28 -6.22 -0.60 3.77
C LEU A 28 -7.60 -0.06 4.17
N LEU A 29 -7.84 0.14 5.48
CA LEU A 29 -9.15 0.53 6.01
C LEU A 29 -9.19 1.99 6.41
N TYR A 30 -10.17 2.72 5.88
CA TYR A 30 -10.42 4.11 6.24
C TYR A 30 -11.24 4.24 7.51
N VAL A 31 -10.80 5.14 8.39
CA VAL A 31 -11.49 5.52 9.63
C VAL A 31 -11.68 7.03 9.64
N PRO A 32 -12.90 7.56 9.38
CA PRO A 32 -13.16 8.99 9.39
C PRO A 32 -12.74 9.65 10.71
N ALA A 33 -11.75 10.53 10.65
CA ALA A 33 -11.16 11.15 11.84
C ALA A 33 -12.13 12.10 12.58
N SER A 34 -13.24 12.48 11.95
CA SER A 34 -14.32 13.26 12.58
C SER A 34 -15.22 12.44 13.51
N ASN A 35 -15.04 11.10 13.60
CA ASN A 35 -15.90 10.18 14.33
C ASN A 35 -15.15 9.51 15.50
N GLN A 36 -15.37 10.01 16.72
CA GLN A 36 -14.70 9.50 17.92
C GLN A 36 -14.96 8.01 18.16
N LYS A 37 -16.21 7.54 17.98
CA LYS A 37 -16.56 6.12 18.18
C LYS A 37 -15.80 5.18 17.24
N MET A 38 -15.44 5.64 16.04
CA MET A 38 -14.64 4.87 15.11
C MET A 38 -13.15 4.93 15.49
N LEU A 39 -12.65 6.09 15.90
CA LEU A 39 -11.27 6.24 16.38
C LEU A 39 -10.99 5.36 17.60
N ASP A 40 -11.94 5.25 18.55
CA ASP A 40 -11.79 4.40 19.75
C ASP A 40 -11.70 2.90 19.42
N LYS A 41 -12.09 2.48 18.21
CA LYS A 41 -11.98 1.08 17.76
C LYS A 41 -10.66 0.77 17.06
N VAL A 42 -9.87 1.77 16.68
CA VAL A 42 -8.64 1.60 15.93
C VAL A 42 -7.68 0.56 16.52
N PRO A 43 -7.45 0.51 17.85
CA PRO A 43 -6.54 -0.49 18.43
C PRO A 43 -6.91 -1.95 18.14
N HIS A 44 -8.19 -2.21 17.91
CA HIS A 44 -8.72 -3.57 17.72
C HIS A 44 -8.97 -3.94 16.26
N ILE A 45 -8.69 -3.02 15.33
CA ILE A 45 -8.88 -3.24 13.90
C ILE A 45 -7.73 -4.11 13.35
N LYS A 46 -8.08 -5.25 12.77
CA LYS A 46 -7.12 -6.22 12.20
C LYS A 46 -6.84 -5.99 10.71
N ALA A 47 -7.04 -4.77 10.21
CA ALA A 47 -6.55 -4.40 8.89
C ALA A 47 -5.02 -4.28 8.92
N ASP A 48 -4.35 -4.56 7.81
CA ASP A 48 -2.91 -4.39 7.72
C ASP A 48 -2.52 -2.91 7.86
N SER A 49 -3.24 -2.02 7.18
CA SER A 49 -3.07 -0.56 7.29
C SER A 49 -4.40 0.10 7.70
N VAL A 50 -4.37 0.85 8.80
CA VAL A 50 -5.51 1.68 9.25
C VAL A 50 -5.19 3.14 8.94
N VAL A 51 -6.14 3.81 8.31
CA VAL A 51 -5.98 5.16 7.76
C VAL A 51 -6.92 6.12 8.48
N LEU A 52 -6.36 7.04 9.26
CA LEU A 52 -7.10 8.19 9.77
C LEU A 52 -7.45 9.11 8.60
N GLU A 53 -8.72 9.26 8.34
CA GLU A 53 -9.24 9.86 7.12
C GLU A 53 -9.58 11.33 7.33
N LEU A 54 -8.98 12.22 6.52
CA LEU A 54 -9.26 13.68 6.50
C LEU A 54 -9.85 14.16 5.16
N GLU A 55 -9.88 13.30 4.13
CA GLU A 55 -10.27 13.65 2.77
C GLU A 55 -11.75 13.37 2.53
N ASP A 56 -12.15 12.65 1.49
CA ASP A 56 -13.53 12.47 1.02
C ASP A 56 -14.49 11.87 2.06
N GLY A 57 -13.99 11.04 2.98
CA GLY A 57 -14.77 10.49 4.09
C GLY A 57 -15.13 11.50 5.19
N VAL A 58 -14.73 12.78 5.04
CA VAL A 58 -14.99 13.85 6.01
C VAL A 58 -15.67 15.05 5.33
N ALA A 59 -16.86 15.40 5.78
CA ALA A 59 -17.58 16.55 5.26
C ALA A 59 -16.76 17.85 5.39
N LEU A 60 -16.87 18.76 4.43
CA LEU A 60 -16.10 20.01 4.37
C LEU A 60 -16.22 20.82 5.68
N THR A 61 -17.43 20.90 6.25
CA THR A 61 -17.70 21.59 7.52
C THR A 61 -17.08 20.91 8.74
N SER A 62 -16.62 19.67 8.61
CA SER A 62 -16.02 18.89 9.69
C SER A 62 -14.50 18.75 9.59
N LYS A 63 -13.85 19.34 8.58
CA LYS A 63 -12.40 19.21 8.33
C LYS A 63 -11.57 19.67 9.51
N ASP A 64 -11.85 20.84 10.10
CA ASP A 64 -11.10 21.36 11.25
C ASP A 64 -11.24 20.48 12.49
N LYS A 65 -12.44 19.93 12.71
CA LYS A 65 -12.67 18.96 13.79
C LYS A 65 -11.86 17.69 13.55
N ALA A 66 -11.92 17.15 12.33
CA ALA A 66 -11.22 15.92 11.96
C ALA A 66 -9.69 16.05 12.11
N ARG A 67 -9.10 17.18 11.69
CA ARG A 67 -7.66 17.48 11.88
C ARG A 67 -7.26 17.37 13.34
N LYS A 68 -7.97 18.08 14.22
CA LYS A 68 -7.69 18.09 15.67
C LYS A 68 -7.83 16.70 16.29
N MET A 69 -8.87 15.96 15.88
CA MET A 69 -9.11 14.62 16.37
C MET A 69 -8.07 13.61 15.84
N ALA A 70 -7.62 13.74 14.60
CA ALA A 70 -6.53 12.93 14.05
C ALA A 70 -5.21 13.18 14.80
N THR A 71 -4.88 14.46 15.08
CA THR A 71 -3.69 14.83 15.86
C THR A 71 -3.73 14.21 17.25
N ALA A 72 -4.83 14.36 17.98
CA ALA A 72 -5.00 13.76 19.30
C ALA A 72 -5.00 12.21 19.25
N ALA A 73 -5.56 11.61 18.19
CA ALA A 73 -5.55 10.17 18.01
C ALA A 73 -4.14 9.64 17.77
N LEU A 74 -3.29 10.32 16.99
CA LEU A 74 -1.89 9.94 16.79
C LEU A 74 -1.14 9.91 18.12
N ASP A 75 -1.27 10.94 18.94
CA ASP A 75 -0.60 11.01 20.24
C ASP A 75 -1.07 9.92 21.22
N LYS A 76 -2.36 9.57 21.18
CA LYS A 76 -2.93 8.50 22.01
C LYS A 76 -2.48 7.13 21.52
N LEU A 77 -2.64 6.85 20.24
CA LEU A 77 -2.49 5.53 19.65
C LEU A 77 -1.01 5.06 19.58
N VAL A 78 -0.04 5.97 19.60
CA VAL A 78 1.39 5.60 19.65
C VAL A 78 1.77 4.84 20.92
N HIS A 79 0.99 5.01 21.99
CA HIS A 79 1.20 4.34 23.29
C HIS A 79 0.35 3.08 23.44
N GLU A 80 -0.48 2.74 22.46
CA GLU A 80 -1.36 1.57 22.50
C GLU A 80 -0.78 0.43 21.67
N GLN A 81 -1.09 -0.80 22.05
CA GLN A 81 -0.80 -1.97 21.21
C GLN A 81 -1.84 -2.05 20.09
N LEU A 82 -1.44 -1.69 18.89
CA LEU A 82 -2.31 -1.76 17.72
C LEU A 82 -2.31 -3.16 17.12
N SER A 83 -3.49 -3.59 16.63
CA SER A 83 -3.64 -4.85 15.89
C SER A 83 -3.32 -4.72 14.40
N CYS A 84 -2.99 -3.52 13.91
CA CYS A 84 -2.57 -3.27 12.54
C CYS A 84 -1.04 -3.16 12.43
N PHE A 85 -0.50 -3.36 11.23
CA PHE A 85 0.93 -3.16 10.95
C PHE A 85 1.30 -1.69 10.78
N GLU A 86 0.34 -0.87 10.32
CA GLU A 86 0.56 0.53 9.96
C GLU A 86 -0.64 1.40 10.35
N LEU A 87 -0.35 2.51 11.02
CA LEU A 87 -1.28 3.61 11.21
C LEU A 87 -0.86 4.78 10.33
N GLY A 88 -1.68 5.08 9.31
CA GLY A 88 -1.47 6.18 8.37
C GLY A 88 -2.49 7.29 8.54
N VAL A 89 -2.24 8.41 7.87
CA VAL A 89 -3.20 9.52 7.74
C VAL A 89 -3.39 9.84 6.27
N ARG A 90 -4.62 9.79 5.76
CA ARG A 90 -4.96 10.33 4.44
C ARG A 90 -5.34 11.79 4.59
N VAL A 91 -4.49 12.65 4.05
CA VAL A 91 -4.66 14.10 4.03
C VAL A 91 -5.47 14.53 2.81
N ASN A 92 -5.93 15.78 2.78
CA ASN A 92 -6.58 16.34 1.59
C ASN A 92 -5.57 16.51 0.44
N SER A 93 -6.06 16.52 -0.79
CA SER A 93 -5.24 16.68 -1.99
C SER A 93 -4.58 18.07 -2.06
N VAL A 94 -3.51 18.16 -2.85
CA VAL A 94 -2.87 19.45 -3.20
C VAL A 94 -3.88 20.39 -3.86
N SER A 95 -4.62 19.88 -4.84
CA SER A 95 -5.60 20.64 -5.62
C SER A 95 -6.78 21.18 -4.80
N SER A 96 -7.09 20.57 -3.65
CA SER A 96 -8.16 21.05 -2.76
C SER A 96 -7.82 22.36 -2.03
N GLY A 97 -6.55 22.74 -1.94
CA GLY A 97 -6.06 23.85 -1.12
C GLY A 97 -6.13 23.59 0.39
N LEU A 98 -6.48 22.38 0.83
CA LEU A 98 -6.66 22.04 2.24
C LEU A 98 -5.45 21.30 2.84
N LEU A 99 -4.53 20.82 2.02
CA LEU A 99 -3.36 20.04 2.44
C LEU A 99 -2.52 20.79 3.48
N GLU A 100 -2.22 22.08 3.25
CA GLU A 100 -1.40 22.86 4.17
C GLU A 100 -2.02 22.94 5.56
N ALA A 101 -3.35 23.13 5.64
CA ALA A 101 -4.05 23.16 6.91
C ALA A 101 -4.01 21.81 7.63
N ASP A 102 -4.09 20.70 6.89
CA ASP A 102 -3.94 19.36 7.47
C ASP A 102 -2.55 19.18 8.07
N ILE A 103 -1.51 19.47 7.28
CA ILE A 103 -0.11 19.29 7.72
C ILE A 103 0.22 20.19 8.89
N LYS A 104 -0.24 21.45 8.87
CA LYS A 104 -0.06 22.42 9.96
C LYS A 104 -0.70 21.96 11.27
N GLU A 105 -1.82 21.26 11.22
CA GLU A 105 -2.45 20.71 12.43
C GLU A 105 -1.76 19.41 12.87
N LEU A 106 -1.50 18.49 11.94
CA LEU A 106 -0.87 17.20 12.23
C LEU A 106 0.57 17.35 12.79
N CYS A 107 1.31 18.39 12.38
CA CYS A 107 2.67 18.61 12.90
C CYS A 107 2.72 19.00 14.39
N LYS A 108 1.58 19.32 15.00
CA LYS A 108 1.47 19.59 16.45
C LYS A 108 1.51 18.29 17.26
N ALA A 109 1.24 17.12 16.64
CA ALA A 109 1.39 15.85 17.32
C ALA A 109 2.86 15.60 17.71
N GLY A 110 3.07 15.01 18.86
CA GLY A 110 4.39 14.58 19.34
C GLY A 110 4.99 13.47 18.49
N THR A 111 4.16 12.74 17.76
CA THR A 111 4.57 11.64 16.86
C THR A 111 4.23 11.92 15.40
N ILE A 112 4.99 11.31 14.50
CA ILE A 112 4.70 11.32 13.06
C ILE A 112 3.95 10.03 12.71
N PRO A 113 2.90 10.04 11.86
CA PRO A 113 2.25 8.82 11.42
C PRO A 113 3.23 7.91 10.64
N GLN A 114 2.99 6.61 10.67
CA GLN A 114 3.81 5.64 9.95
C GLN A 114 3.68 5.76 8.42
N ALA A 115 2.56 6.33 7.94
CA ALA A 115 2.38 6.68 6.53
C ALA A 115 1.59 7.97 6.36
N PHE A 116 2.06 8.84 5.47
CA PHE A 116 1.23 9.89 4.88
C PHE A 116 0.67 9.39 3.56
N MET A 117 -0.62 9.55 3.39
CA MET A 117 -1.39 9.09 2.26
C MET A 117 -1.98 10.31 1.55
N VAL A 118 -1.51 10.59 0.32
CA VAL A 118 -1.82 11.81 -0.41
C VAL A 118 -2.62 11.46 -1.68
N PRO A 119 -3.92 11.81 -1.72
CA PRO A 119 -4.77 11.54 -2.87
C PRO A 119 -4.54 12.52 -4.02
N LYS A 120 -5.09 12.19 -5.19
CA LYS A 120 -5.20 13.07 -6.36
C LYS A 120 -3.86 13.71 -6.77
N ILE A 121 -2.83 12.87 -6.92
CA ILE A 121 -1.54 13.27 -7.50
C ILE A 121 -1.64 13.11 -9.01
N ASP A 122 -1.78 14.21 -9.72
CA ASP A 122 -1.97 14.24 -11.17
C ASP A 122 -0.70 14.54 -11.97
N SER A 123 0.34 15.04 -11.30
CA SER A 123 1.57 15.46 -11.94
C SER A 123 2.78 15.44 -11.00
N PRO A 124 4.02 15.46 -11.54
CA PRO A 124 5.23 15.69 -10.75
C PRO A 124 5.24 17.03 -10.00
N GLU A 125 4.56 18.03 -10.54
CA GLU A 125 4.42 19.36 -9.94
C GLU A 125 3.64 19.30 -8.61
N ASP A 126 2.61 18.45 -8.53
CA ASP A 126 1.87 18.23 -7.27
C ASP A 126 2.77 17.65 -6.18
N LEU A 127 3.70 16.76 -6.55
CA LEU A 127 4.69 16.22 -5.60
C LEU A 127 5.64 17.30 -5.08
N ALA A 128 6.03 18.26 -5.92
CA ALA A 128 6.89 19.38 -5.51
C ALA A 128 6.14 20.30 -4.52
N VAL A 129 4.90 20.67 -4.84
CA VAL A 129 4.06 21.50 -3.95
C VAL A 129 3.81 20.77 -2.62
N MET A 130 3.47 19.49 -2.66
CA MET A 130 3.32 18.65 -1.48
C MET A 130 4.59 18.68 -0.61
N TYR A 131 5.76 18.45 -1.21
CA TYR A 131 7.03 18.45 -0.51
C TYR A 131 7.31 19.78 0.20
N ASP A 132 7.08 20.90 -0.49
CA ASP A 132 7.30 22.22 0.06
C ASP A 132 6.39 22.48 1.27
N ILE A 133 5.11 22.09 1.20
CA ILE A 133 4.17 22.18 2.31
C ILE A 133 4.64 21.35 3.51
N PHE A 134 5.03 20.10 3.30
CA PHE A 134 5.52 19.24 4.37
C PHE A 134 6.80 19.80 5.00
N ARG A 135 7.75 20.22 4.18
CA ARG A 135 9.03 20.78 4.63
C ARG A 135 8.84 22.06 5.44
N ALA A 136 7.94 22.94 5.00
CA ALA A 136 7.65 24.20 5.68
C ALA A 136 7.06 24.00 7.08
N ASN A 137 6.23 22.98 7.28
CA ASN A 137 5.49 22.77 8.52
C ASN A 137 6.18 21.77 9.47
N TYR A 138 6.71 20.64 8.97
CA TYR A 138 7.42 19.65 9.80
C TYR A 138 8.90 19.98 10.02
N GLY A 139 9.50 20.82 9.16
CA GLY A 139 10.93 21.08 9.13
C GLY A 139 11.74 19.97 8.46
N ALA A 140 12.96 20.28 8.05
CA ALA A 140 13.79 19.39 7.25
C ALA A 140 14.12 18.07 7.96
N SER A 141 14.35 18.08 9.28
CA SER A 141 14.71 16.87 10.03
C SER A 141 13.57 15.86 10.17
N ARG A 142 12.31 16.32 10.31
CA ARG A 142 11.16 15.43 10.49
C ARG A 142 10.67 14.83 9.16
N VAL A 143 10.81 15.53 8.04
CA VAL A 143 10.42 15.01 6.73
C VAL A 143 11.38 13.95 6.18
N THR A 144 12.55 13.79 6.82
CA THR A 144 13.53 12.74 6.50
C THR A 144 13.44 11.54 7.44
N ASP A 145 12.37 11.41 8.22
CA ASP A 145 12.15 10.23 9.07
C ASP A 145 12.04 8.97 8.19
N THR A 146 12.96 8.05 8.38
CA THR A 146 13.05 6.81 7.59
C THR A 146 11.96 5.80 7.91
N ASN A 147 11.23 5.97 9.02
CA ASN A 147 10.13 5.10 9.42
C ASN A 147 8.79 5.50 8.77
N THR A 148 8.65 6.78 8.39
CA THR A 148 7.45 7.27 7.73
C THR A 148 7.48 6.97 6.23
N ARG A 149 6.36 6.49 5.69
CA ARG A 149 6.20 6.15 4.27
C ARG A 149 5.28 7.17 3.59
N LEU A 150 5.46 7.30 2.28
CA LEU A 150 4.55 8.00 1.39
C LEU A 150 3.71 6.97 0.62
N VAL A 151 2.41 7.19 0.56
CA VAL A 151 1.47 6.47 -0.30
C VAL A 151 0.69 7.50 -1.11
N ILE A 152 0.59 7.32 -2.42
CA ILE A 152 -0.11 8.26 -3.30
C ILE A 152 -1.24 7.57 -4.05
N TRP A 153 -2.25 8.36 -4.48
CA TRP A 153 -3.33 7.89 -5.34
C TRP A 153 -3.14 8.34 -6.77
N ILE A 154 -3.42 7.43 -7.69
CA ILE A 154 -3.58 7.66 -9.12
C ILE A 154 -5.06 7.41 -9.43
N GLU A 155 -5.78 8.47 -9.75
CA GLU A 155 -7.23 8.44 -9.83
C GLU A 155 -7.82 9.39 -10.89
N SER A 156 -6.99 9.85 -11.84
CA SER A 156 -7.41 10.55 -13.04
C SER A 156 -6.81 9.94 -14.30
N ALA A 157 -7.40 10.20 -15.46
CA ALA A 157 -6.87 9.78 -16.76
C ALA A 157 -5.48 10.37 -17.01
N ARG A 158 -5.29 11.64 -16.66
CA ARG A 158 -3.99 12.33 -16.77
C ARG A 158 -2.93 11.63 -15.93
N ALA A 159 -3.21 11.41 -14.64
CA ALA A 159 -2.30 10.71 -13.74
C ALA A 159 -1.99 9.29 -14.22
N MET A 160 -3.01 8.57 -14.71
CA MET A 160 -2.84 7.22 -15.25
C MET A 160 -1.91 7.18 -16.47
N LEU A 161 -2.01 8.17 -17.37
CA LEU A 161 -1.14 8.25 -18.55
C LEU A 161 0.28 8.69 -18.20
N ASP A 162 0.45 9.61 -17.25
CA ASP A 162 1.76 10.15 -16.81
C ASP A 162 2.37 9.40 -15.60
N MET A 163 1.75 8.31 -15.17
CA MET A 163 2.13 7.56 -13.96
C MET A 163 3.63 7.24 -13.88
N PRO A 164 4.34 6.80 -14.94
CA PRO A 164 5.77 6.55 -14.84
C PRO A 164 6.58 7.80 -14.47
N ARG A 165 6.22 8.99 -14.94
CA ARG A 165 6.89 10.24 -14.58
C ARG A 165 6.62 10.61 -13.12
N ILE A 166 5.37 10.49 -12.68
CA ILE A 166 4.97 10.74 -11.29
C ILE A 166 5.76 9.84 -10.35
N LEU A 167 5.78 8.51 -10.60
CA LEU A 167 6.48 7.56 -9.75
C LEU A 167 8.00 7.80 -9.72
N SER A 168 8.61 8.05 -10.89
CA SER A 168 10.03 8.38 -10.99
C SER A 168 10.35 9.65 -10.19
N SER A 169 9.51 10.68 -10.30
CA SER A 169 9.69 11.95 -9.58
C SER A 169 9.60 11.77 -8.07
N ALA A 170 8.62 10.99 -7.58
CA ALA A 170 8.48 10.70 -6.14
C ALA A 170 9.69 9.94 -5.57
N LEU A 171 10.20 8.94 -6.31
CA LEU A 171 11.40 8.20 -5.90
C LEU A 171 12.66 9.07 -5.95
N ASN A 172 12.80 9.95 -6.95
CA ASN A 172 13.89 10.90 -7.04
C ASN A 172 13.82 11.96 -5.93
N LEU A 173 12.63 12.40 -5.55
CA LEU A 173 12.43 13.30 -4.42
C LEU A 173 13.00 12.68 -3.14
N HIS A 174 12.66 11.43 -2.84
CA HIS A 174 13.25 10.70 -1.72
C HIS A 174 14.78 10.64 -1.83
N LYS A 175 15.29 10.19 -2.97
CA LYS A 175 16.74 10.02 -3.22
C LYS A 175 17.52 11.32 -3.04
N ASN A 176 16.97 12.45 -3.48
CA ASN A 176 17.69 13.72 -3.52
C ASN A 176 17.54 14.54 -2.23
N SER A 177 16.42 14.41 -1.53
CA SER A 177 16.10 15.21 -0.34
C SER A 177 15.96 14.42 0.95
N GLY A 178 15.93 13.09 0.88
CA GLY A 178 15.61 12.23 2.01
C GLY A 178 14.14 12.26 2.43
N PHE A 179 13.24 12.91 1.65
CA PHE A 179 11.81 12.94 1.95
C PHE A 179 11.22 11.55 2.07
N PHE A 180 10.07 11.40 2.70
CA PHE A 180 9.38 10.14 2.92
C PHE A 180 9.40 9.25 1.68
N LYS A 181 9.82 8.00 1.85
CA LYS A 181 9.95 7.06 0.74
C LYS A 181 8.56 6.65 0.22
N LEU A 182 8.36 6.80 -1.09
CA LEU A 182 7.20 6.21 -1.75
C LEU A 182 7.28 4.68 -1.64
N ASP A 183 6.22 4.07 -1.06
CA ASP A 183 6.19 2.63 -0.74
C ASP A 183 5.01 1.90 -1.41
N ALA A 184 3.90 2.61 -1.61
CA ALA A 184 2.70 2.08 -2.25
C ALA A 184 2.00 3.13 -3.10
N VAL A 185 1.23 2.64 -4.07
CA VAL A 185 0.33 3.45 -4.89
C VAL A 185 -1.06 2.84 -4.82
N VAL A 186 -2.08 3.67 -4.75
CA VAL A 186 -3.48 3.27 -4.64
C VAL A 186 -4.24 3.67 -5.91
N PHE A 187 -5.07 2.78 -6.42
CA PHE A 187 -5.93 3.07 -7.56
C PHE A 187 -7.30 3.59 -7.10
N GLY A 188 -7.59 4.85 -7.36
CA GLY A 188 -8.89 5.50 -7.06
C GLY A 188 -9.85 5.33 -8.23
N SER A 189 -10.57 4.20 -8.28
CA SER A 189 -11.41 3.86 -9.43
C SER A 189 -12.64 4.73 -9.59
N ASP A 190 -13.19 5.27 -8.50
CA ASP A 190 -14.43 6.07 -8.56
C ASP A 190 -14.13 7.45 -9.13
N ASP A 191 -13.07 8.10 -8.64
CA ASP A 191 -12.58 9.37 -9.20
C ASP A 191 -12.12 9.18 -10.65
N TYR A 192 -11.42 8.08 -10.96
CA TYR A 192 -11.01 7.75 -12.32
C TYR A 192 -12.20 7.60 -13.26
N CYS A 193 -13.26 6.86 -12.86
CA CYS A 193 -14.47 6.74 -13.66
C CYS A 193 -15.18 8.08 -13.86
N ALA A 194 -15.24 8.91 -12.82
CA ALA A 194 -15.81 10.25 -12.91
C ALA A 194 -15.04 11.12 -13.91
N ASP A 195 -13.70 11.08 -13.86
CA ASP A 195 -12.82 11.87 -14.72
C ASP A 195 -12.96 11.49 -16.21
N ILE A 196 -13.07 10.17 -16.51
CA ILE A 196 -13.25 9.71 -17.91
C ILE A 196 -14.71 9.67 -18.38
N GLY A 197 -15.67 10.04 -17.52
CA GLY A 197 -17.10 9.99 -17.85
C GLY A 197 -17.68 8.58 -17.94
N ALA A 198 -17.03 7.56 -17.34
CA ALA A 198 -17.51 6.20 -17.32
C ALA A 198 -18.45 5.95 -16.13
N THR A 199 -19.43 5.06 -16.31
CA THR A 199 -20.26 4.57 -15.21
C THR A 199 -19.63 3.31 -14.65
N ARG A 200 -19.37 3.31 -13.34
CA ARG A 200 -18.80 2.16 -12.67
C ARG A 200 -19.79 0.99 -12.61
N SER A 201 -19.34 -0.18 -13.02
CA SER A 201 -20.12 -1.41 -12.99
C SER A 201 -19.57 -2.39 -11.92
N ALA A 202 -20.42 -3.33 -11.49
CA ALA A 202 -19.99 -4.38 -10.56
C ALA A 202 -18.90 -5.29 -11.17
N VAL A 203 -18.89 -5.47 -12.49
CA VAL A 203 -17.91 -6.28 -13.22
C VAL A 203 -16.58 -5.53 -13.38
N GLY A 204 -16.59 -4.19 -13.45
CA GLY A 204 -15.40 -3.37 -13.55
C GLY A 204 -14.67 -3.42 -14.90
N THR A 205 -15.37 -3.77 -15.99
CA THR A 205 -14.77 -3.80 -17.34
C THR A 205 -14.28 -2.44 -17.81
N GLU A 206 -14.95 -1.37 -17.41
CA GLU A 206 -14.60 0.03 -17.73
C GLU A 206 -13.25 0.45 -17.15
N VAL A 207 -12.81 -0.19 -16.05
CA VAL A 207 -11.52 0.10 -15.39
C VAL A 207 -10.46 -0.99 -15.62
N MET A 208 -10.77 -2.04 -16.37
CA MET A 208 -9.87 -3.19 -16.56
C MET A 208 -8.51 -2.78 -17.12
N TRP A 209 -8.48 -1.99 -18.18
CA TRP A 209 -7.24 -1.48 -18.78
C TRP A 209 -6.44 -0.63 -17.77
N ALA A 210 -7.11 0.27 -17.05
CA ALA A 210 -6.47 1.13 -16.07
C ALA A 210 -5.86 0.31 -14.93
N ARG A 211 -6.57 -0.68 -14.40
CA ARG A 211 -6.06 -1.58 -13.36
C ARG A 211 -4.84 -2.36 -13.81
N GLN A 212 -4.83 -2.92 -15.03
CA GLN A 212 -3.69 -3.67 -15.57
C GLN A 212 -2.47 -2.76 -15.82
N ARG A 213 -2.68 -1.58 -16.43
CA ARG A 213 -1.62 -0.59 -16.61
C ARG A 213 -1.05 -0.12 -15.27
N PHE A 214 -1.91 0.16 -14.30
CA PHE A 214 -1.53 0.58 -12.95
C PHE A 214 -0.59 -0.44 -12.30
N VAL A 215 -0.96 -1.71 -12.30
CA VAL A 215 -0.11 -2.79 -11.75
C VAL A 215 1.23 -2.85 -12.48
N ALA A 216 1.23 -2.83 -13.81
CA ALA A 216 2.47 -2.87 -14.59
C ALA A 216 3.41 -1.72 -14.23
N CYS A 217 2.88 -0.49 -14.09
CA CYS A 217 3.65 0.67 -13.64
C CYS A 217 4.19 0.48 -12.21
N CYS A 218 3.35 0.11 -11.24
CA CYS A 218 3.81 -0.12 -9.86
C CYS A 218 4.95 -1.14 -9.80
N LYS A 219 4.82 -2.25 -10.52
CA LYS A 219 5.83 -3.32 -10.52
C LYS A 219 7.14 -2.88 -11.19
N ALA A 220 7.08 -2.08 -12.24
CA ALA A 220 8.27 -1.51 -12.88
C ALA A 220 9.12 -0.66 -11.92
N PHE A 221 8.48 -0.03 -10.94
CA PHE A 221 9.13 0.78 -9.89
C PHE A 221 9.26 0.06 -8.54
N GLN A 222 8.96 -1.25 -8.47
CA GLN A 222 9.04 -2.08 -7.26
C GLN A 222 8.15 -1.57 -6.10
N LEU A 223 7.00 -1.00 -6.43
CA LEU A 223 6.03 -0.46 -5.48
C LEU A 223 4.88 -1.44 -5.23
N GLN A 224 4.26 -1.34 -4.06
CA GLN A 224 3.01 -2.00 -3.77
C GLN A 224 1.88 -1.37 -4.59
N ALA A 225 1.01 -2.20 -5.15
CA ALA A 225 -0.17 -1.79 -5.89
C ALA A 225 -1.42 -2.11 -5.07
N ILE A 226 -2.14 -1.10 -4.61
CA ILE A 226 -3.37 -1.26 -3.81
C ILE A 226 -4.58 -1.03 -4.73
N ASP A 227 -5.44 -2.04 -4.79
CA ASP A 227 -6.62 -2.04 -5.66
C ASP A 227 -7.75 -1.14 -5.13
N SER A 228 -8.71 -0.86 -5.99
CA SER A 228 -9.89 -0.02 -5.75
C SER A 228 -10.78 -0.52 -4.62
N VAL A 229 -11.66 0.34 -4.11
CA VAL A 229 -12.73 -0.02 -3.16
C VAL A 229 -13.74 -0.99 -3.80
N TYR A 230 -14.40 -1.80 -2.97
CA TYR A 230 -15.63 -2.50 -3.30
C TYR A 230 -16.79 -1.88 -2.50
N ILE A 231 -17.72 -1.25 -3.21
CA ILE A 231 -18.70 -0.32 -2.58
C ILE A 231 -19.78 -1.08 -1.83
N ASP A 232 -20.24 -2.22 -2.36
CA ASP A 232 -21.29 -2.99 -1.70
C ASP A 232 -20.75 -3.77 -0.50
N ILE A 233 -20.97 -3.22 0.69
CA ILE A 233 -20.51 -3.80 1.95
C ILE A 233 -21.27 -5.07 2.34
N GLN A 234 -22.40 -5.36 1.71
CA GLN A 234 -23.20 -6.57 1.98
C GLN A 234 -22.77 -7.73 1.07
N ASP A 235 -22.24 -7.46 -0.11
CA ASP A 235 -21.79 -8.47 -1.06
C ASP A 235 -20.33 -8.89 -0.80
N LEU A 236 -20.13 -9.72 0.20
CA LEU A 236 -18.80 -10.24 0.55
C LEU A 236 -18.27 -11.27 -0.47
N ASP A 237 -19.16 -11.96 -1.19
CA ASP A 237 -18.76 -12.91 -2.24
C ASP A 237 -18.22 -12.18 -3.47
N GLY A 238 -18.88 -11.11 -3.90
CA GLY A 238 -18.38 -10.23 -4.96
C GLY A 238 -17.06 -9.55 -4.58
N LEU A 239 -16.94 -9.10 -3.34
CA LEU A 239 -15.69 -8.57 -2.80
C LEU A 239 -14.56 -9.61 -2.88
N LYS A 240 -14.82 -10.85 -2.45
CA LYS A 240 -13.85 -11.95 -2.51
C LYS A 240 -13.38 -12.20 -3.94
N LYS A 241 -14.34 -12.38 -4.87
CA LYS A 241 -14.06 -12.61 -6.28
C LYS A 241 -13.20 -11.49 -6.89
N GLN A 242 -13.56 -10.23 -6.65
CA GLN A 242 -12.80 -9.09 -7.18
C GLN A 242 -11.40 -8.99 -6.55
N SER A 243 -11.27 -9.33 -5.26
CA SER A 243 -9.98 -9.34 -4.56
C SER A 243 -9.05 -10.44 -5.08
N GLU A 244 -9.57 -11.66 -5.30
CA GLU A 244 -8.83 -12.77 -5.90
C GLU A 244 -8.38 -12.45 -7.33
N GLU A 245 -9.25 -11.82 -8.13
CA GLU A 245 -8.90 -11.35 -9.47
C GLU A 245 -7.77 -10.30 -9.40
N GLY A 246 -7.90 -9.29 -8.52
CA GLY A 246 -6.87 -8.26 -8.32
C GLY A 246 -5.52 -8.88 -7.94
N ARG A 247 -5.51 -9.85 -7.01
CA ARG A 247 -4.30 -10.59 -6.65
C ARG A 247 -3.69 -11.33 -7.85
N LEU A 248 -4.50 -11.98 -8.68
CA LEU A 248 -4.02 -12.67 -9.90
C LEU A 248 -3.39 -11.68 -10.89
N TRP A 249 -3.87 -10.45 -10.96
CA TRP A 249 -3.29 -9.40 -11.81
C TRP A 249 -2.05 -8.75 -11.21
N GLY A 250 -1.73 -9.02 -9.95
CA GLY A 250 -0.51 -8.56 -9.28
C GLY A 250 -0.70 -7.38 -8.32
N PHE A 251 -1.93 -7.01 -7.99
CA PHE A 251 -2.17 -6.14 -6.84
C PHE A 251 -1.65 -6.81 -5.56
N THR A 252 -1.25 -6.02 -4.58
CA THR A 252 -0.72 -6.48 -3.29
C THR A 252 -1.72 -6.34 -2.15
N GLY A 253 -2.81 -5.62 -2.40
CA GLY A 253 -3.87 -5.37 -1.43
C GLY A 253 -5.00 -4.57 -2.05
N LYS A 254 -5.96 -4.20 -1.21
CA LYS A 254 -7.20 -3.53 -1.61
C LYS A 254 -7.67 -2.55 -0.55
N GLN A 255 -8.27 -1.46 -1.00
CA GLN A 255 -8.97 -0.52 -0.12
C GLN A 255 -10.22 -1.17 0.46
N THR A 256 -10.48 -0.92 1.74
CA THR A 256 -11.68 -1.37 2.47
C THR A 256 -12.36 -0.17 3.15
N ILE A 257 -13.68 -0.15 3.11
CA ILE A 257 -14.52 0.93 3.66
C ILE A 257 -15.37 0.48 4.86
N HIS A 258 -15.35 -0.81 5.15
CA HIS A 258 -16.06 -1.36 6.30
C HIS A 258 -15.22 -2.48 6.96
N PRO A 259 -15.25 -2.60 8.32
CA PRO A 259 -14.47 -3.64 9.02
C PRO A 259 -14.81 -5.08 8.61
N SER A 260 -16.06 -5.37 8.19
CA SER A 260 -16.44 -6.71 7.70
C SER A 260 -15.71 -7.16 6.43
N GLN A 261 -15.21 -6.21 5.65
CA GLN A 261 -14.45 -6.48 4.41
C GLN A 261 -13.01 -6.95 4.71
N VAL A 262 -12.45 -6.56 5.85
CA VAL A 262 -11.05 -6.80 6.21
C VAL A 262 -10.67 -8.30 6.19
N PRO A 263 -11.40 -9.20 6.85
CA PRO A 263 -11.05 -10.62 6.83
C PRO A 263 -11.06 -11.22 5.42
N VAL A 264 -12.07 -10.86 4.61
CA VAL A 264 -12.21 -11.34 3.22
C VAL A 264 -11.05 -10.88 2.36
N VAL A 265 -10.67 -9.60 2.46
CA VAL A 265 -9.55 -9.04 1.70
C VAL A 265 -8.22 -9.61 2.17
N ASN A 266 -8.00 -9.72 3.49
CA ASN A 266 -6.78 -10.32 4.02
C ASN A 266 -6.59 -11.76 3.56
N ASP A 267 -7.68 -12.56 3.56
CA ASP A 267 -7.65 -13.93 3.07
C ASP A 267 -7.33 -13.98 1.57
N ALA A 268 -8.04 -13.21 0.75
CA ALA A 268 -7.87 -13.18 -0.70
C ALA A 268 -6.46 -12.75 -1.13
N PHE A 269 -5.82 -11.82 -0.43
CA PHE A 269 -4.45 -11.35 -0.73
C PHE A 269 -3.35 -12.13 0.01
N SER A 270 -3.71 -13.09 0.86
CA SER A 270 -2.75 -14.02 1.45
C SER A 270 -2.42 -15.15 0.47
N PRO A 271 -1.18 -15.61 0.42
CA PRO A 271 -0.84 -16.77 -0.39
C PRO A 271 -1.56 -18.02 0.13
N PRO A 272 -2.27 -18.77 -0.72
CA PRO A 272 -2.87 -20.06 -0.33
C PRO A 272 -1.81 -21.03 0.21
N GLY A 273 -2.17 -21.86 1.19
CA GLY A 273 -1.26 -22.81 1.84
C GLY A 273 -0.51 -23.71 0.84
N GLU A 274 -1.21 -24.24 -0.18
CA GLU A 274 -0.60 -25.02 -1.25
C GLU A 274 0.46 -24.25 -2.05
N LYS A 275 0.27 -22.93 -2.24
CA LYS A 275 1.24 -22.07 -2.91
C LYS A 275 2.46 -21.83 -2.03
N VAL A 276 2.27 -21.70 -0.72
CA VAL A 276 3.36 -21.57 0.25
C VAL A 276 4.20 -22.84 0.30
N GLU A 277 3.54 -24.00 0.35
CA GLU A 277 4.21 -25.30 0.34
C GLU A 277 5.00 -25.49 -0.96
N TRP A 278 4.37 -25.26 -2.11
CA TRP A 278 5.02 -25.31 -3.42
C TRP A 278 6.24 -24.38 -3.47
N ALA A 279 6.10 -23.12 -3.00
CA ALA A 279 7.19 -22.15 -3.01
C ALA A 279 8.36 -22.59 -2.12
N THR A 280 8.06 -23.14 -0.94
CA THR A 280 9.07 -23.63 0.01
C THR A 280 9.84 -24.82 -0.55
N GLU A 281 9.14 -25.79 -1.14
CA GLU A 281 9.78 -26.95 -1.76
C GLU A 281 10.60 -26.57 -2.98
N LEU A 282 10.09 -25.65 -3.82
CA LEU A 282 10.79 -25.18 -5.01
C LEU A 282 12.12 -24.52 -4.65
N VAL A 283 12.10 -23.60 -3.68
CA VAL A 283 13.32 -22.89 -3.21
C VAL A 283 14.33 -23.88 -2.63
N HIS A 284 13.86 -24.87 -1.88
CA HIS A 284 14.72 -25.92 -1.36
C HIS A 284 15.36 -26.78 -2.46
N ALA A 285 14.58 -27.23 -3.42
CA ALA A 285 15.05 -28.02 -4.56
C ALA A 285 16.05 -27.22 -5.41
N PHE A 286 15.75 -25.93 -5.67
CA PHE A 286 16.66 -25.06 -6.42
C PHE A 286 18.00 -24.89 -5.74
N SER A 287 18.02 -24.73 -4.39
CA SER A 287 19.27 -24.64 -3.62
C SER A 287 20.13 -25.88 -3.77
N GLN A 288 19.51 -27.08 -3.76
CA GLN A 288 20.24 -28.35 -3.92
C GLN A 288 20.84 -28.47 -5.33
N HIS A 289 20.09 -28.13 -6.39
CA HIS A 289 20.57 -28.18 -7.77
C HIS A 289 21.66 -27.16 -8.10
N GLN A 290 21.63 -25.99 -7.44
CA GLN A 290 22.71 -24.99 -7.57
C GLN A 290 24.04 -25.52 -6.99
N ASP A 291 23.99 -26.19 -5.85
CA ASP A 291 25.18 -26.84 -5.26
C ASP A 291 25.76 -27.89 -6.22
N GLU A 292 24.93 -28.45 -7.14
CA GLU A 292 25.33 -29.40 -8.20
C GLU A 292 25.75 -28.71 -9.54
N GLY A 293 25.71 -27.37 -9.63
CA GLY A 293 26.10 -26.60 -10.82
C GLY A 293 25.11 -26.63 -11.98
N LYS A 294 23.83 -26.96 -11.72
CA LYS A 294 22.77 -27.02 -12.74
C LYS A 294 21.89 -25.77 -12.72
N GLY A 295 21.77 -25.06 -13.85
CA GLY A 295 21.03 -23.80 -13.96
C GLY A 295 19.53 -23.92 -14.19
N ALA A 296 19.05 -25.01 -14.76
CA ALA A 296 17.63 -25.31 -14.96
C ALA A 296 17.37 -26.78 -14.57
N PHE A 297 16.23 -27.04 -13.93
CA PHE A 297 15.88 -28.40 -13.49
C PHE A 297 14.39 -28.62 -13.54
N GLN A 298 13.97 -29.89 -13.51
CA GLN A 298 12.57 -30.27 -13.50
C GLN A 298 12.09 -30.44 -12.04
N PHE A 299 11.00 -29.74 -11.71
CA PHE A 299 10.34 -29.84 -10.42
C PHE A 299 8.83 -30.05 -10.62
N ARG A 300 8.25 -31.09 -10.00
CA ARG A 300 6.85 -31.49 -10.16
C ARG A 300 6.40 -31.55 -11.63
N GLY A 301 7.27 -32.03 -12.52
CA GLY A 301 6.97 -32.17 -13.96
C GLY A 301 7.09 -30.87 -14.78
N GLN A 302 7.47 -29.76 -14.18
CA GLN A 302 7.67 -28.48 -14.86
C GLN A 302 9.15 -28.10 -14.89
N MET A 303 9.58 -27.50 -15.99
CA MET A 303 10.92 -26.89 -16.06
C MET A 303 10.92 -25.62 -15.21
N ILE A 304 11.84 -25.53 -14.27
CA ILE A 304 12.01 -24.38 -13.38
C ILE A 304 13.11 -23.49 -13.92
N ASP A 305 12.77 -22.23 -14.08
CA ASP A 305 13.65 -21.15 -14.47
C ASP A 305 13.69 -20.05 -13.39
N ARG A 306 14.52 -19.03 -13.61
CA ARG A 306 14.68 -17.92 -12.69
C ARG A 306 13.37 -17.14 -12.38
N PRO A 307 12.47 -16.86 -13.34
CA PRO A 307 11.17 -16.24 -13.07
C PRO A 307 10.31 -17.00 -12.05
N LEU A 308 10.21 -18.32 -12.16
CA LEU A 308 9.45 -19.13 -11.22
C LEU A 308 10.06 -19.14 -9.83
N LEU A 309 11.40 -19.18 -9.74
CA LEU A 309 12.09 -19.03 -8.46
C LEU A 309 11.79 -17.68 -7.79
N LEU A 310 11.81 -16.58 -8.54
CA LEU A 310 11.50 -15.25 -8.01
C LEU A 310 10.05 -15.17 -7.49
N GLN A 311 9.09 -15.81 -8.17
CA GLN A 311 7.73 -15.92 -7.69
C GLN A 311 7.65 -16.67 -6.35
N ALA A 312 8.35 -17.79 -6.23
CA ALA A 312 8.40 -18.57 -5.00
C ALA A 312 9.02 -17.77 -3.84
N LEU A 313 10.12 -17.07 -4.08
CA LEU A 313 10.77 -16.21 -3.08
C LEU A 313 9.84 -15.07 -2.60
N ASN A 314 9.10 -14.43 -3.52
CA ASN A 314 8.13 -13.38 -3.17
C ASN A 314 7.01 -13.93 -2.28
N ILE A 315 6.51 -15.14 -2.55
CA ILE A 315 5.49 -15.79 -1.71
C ILE A 315 6.02 -16.02 -0.30
N ILE A 316 7.21 -16.57 -0.16
CA ILE A 316 7.84 -16.85 1.15
C ILE A 316 8.06 -15.56 1.92
N GLN A 317 8.60 -14.52 1.28
CA GLN A 317 8.81 -13.22 1.92
C GLN A 317 7.51 -12.60 2.46
N LEU A 318 6.42 -12.69 1.68
CA LEU A 318 5.12 -12.18 2.13
C LEU A 318 4.62 -12.94 3.36
N VAL A 319 4.70 -14.28 3.35
CA VAL A 319 4.27 -15.12 4.48
C VAL A 319 5.10 -14.83 5.74
N GLU A 320 6.41 -14.72 5.62
CA GLU A 320 7.28 -14.38 6.75
C GLU A 320 6.89 -13.06 7.40
N LYS A 321 6.55 -12.05 6.59
CA LYS A 321 6.14 -10.74 7.09
C LYS A 321 4.78 -10.74 7.77
N ILE A 322 3.82 -11.48 7.20
CA ILE A 322 2.47 -11.62 7.79
C ILE A 322 2.54 -12.39 9.12
N SER A 323 3.45 -13.37 9.24
CA SER A 323 3.58 -14.23 10.43
C SER A 323 4.35 -13.57 11.59
N GLN A 324 4.99 -12.42 11.37
CA GLN A 324 5.75 -11.69 12.41
C GLN A 324 4.86 -10.80 13.30
N ASN A 325 3.56 -10.77 13.06
CA ASN A 325 2.52 -10.12 13.85
C ASN A 325 1.58 -11.17 14.44
#